data_a581b8669da44fbae2b0fa41d5a6aa5f
#
_entry.id   a581b8669da44fbae2b0fa41d5a6aa5f
#
_cell.length_a   1.000
_cell.length_b   1.000
_cell.length_c   1.000
_cell.angle_alpha   90.00
_cell.angle_beta   90.00
_cell.angle_gamma   90.00
#
_symmetry.space_group_name_H-M   'P 1'
#
loop_
_entity.id
_entity.type
_entity.pdbx_description
1 polymer ?
#
loop_
_entity_poly.entity_id
_entity_poly.type
_entity_poly.pdbx_seq_one_letter_code
_entity_poly.pdbx_strand_id
1 'polypeptide(L)'
;MSTIEGMVLAAGYGRRLFPLTALRAKPSIPFLNRPLLRYSLDLLEQSGISLIHVNLHHLPESVREAVRTSRMAIRYWPEQEILGTAGGIANAVKHSQADTLVVSNGKIYFELDLTQALDSHFRRRAWVTLVVVPFREGGYNPVYLDEEGRVTGFGRPAPDKGKQHPYVFSGVQILDRKYVENIPEGFSDTVKDILPGLIESGRPIYGHVSRDYWCECSLPQRYLRRSLEVLGRRGLDTLGPMGEAARARAVVAASDARIGSGCLLQECILWSDVQVGRGCNLERVVAACGVRLAAGSRLSDVIVTPRLEELPPGRRPLQEVDGNMIWPLET
;
A
#
# COMPACT_ATOMS: atom_id res chain seq x y z
N MET A 1 26.05 -15.09 10.97
CA MET A 1 24.86 -14.18 11.05
C MET A 1 23.86 -14.72 10.05
N SER A 2 22.58 -14.78 10.42
CA SER A 2 21.51 -15.19 9.51
C SER A 2 21.41 -14.17 8.36
N THR A 3 21.30 -14.64 7.13
CA THR A 3 21.15 -13.77 5.97
C THR A 3 19.70 -13.34 5.82
N ILE A 4 19.45 -12.01 5.69
CA ILE A 4 18.11 -11.46 5.58
C ILE A 4 17.96 -10.76 4.23
N GLU A 5 16.91 -11.10 3.49
CA GLU A 5 16.51 -10.40 2.27
C GLU A 5 15.10 -9.84 2.45
N GLY A 6 14.76 -8.83 1.64
CA GLY A 6 13.45 -8.21 1.65
C GLY A 6 12.60 -8.59 0.44
N MET A 7 11.28 -8.45 0.57
CA MET A 7 10.36 -8.53 -0.55
C MET A 7 9.26 -7.49 -0.43
N VAL A 8 8.93 -6.85 -1.56
CA VAL A 8 7.77 -5.96 -1.65
C VAL A 8 6.77 -6.58 -2.63
N LEU A 9 5.56 -6.89 -2.14
CA LEU A 9 4.48 -7.42 -2.95
C LEU A 9 3.82 -6.31 -3.76
N ALA A 10 3.96 -6.35 -5.09
CA ALA A 10 3.57 -5.29 -6.01
C ALA A 10 2.73 -5.75 -7.23
N ALA A 11 2.45 -7.05 -7.40
CA ALA A 11 1.81 -7.59 -8.61
C ALA A 11 0.28 -7.38 -8.71
N GLY A 12 -0.40 -7.00 -7.63
CA GLY A 12 -1.87 -6.98 -7.56
C GLY A 12 -2.54 -5.93 -8.47
N TYR A 13 -3.69 -6.24 -9.06
CA TYR A 13 -4.48 -5.33 -9.92
C TYR A 13 -4.95 -4.04 -9.25
N GLY A 14 -5.11 -4.03 -7.93
CA GLY A 14 -5.60 -2.84 -7.24
C GLY A 14 -7.05 -2.42 -7.57
N ARG A 15 -7.91 -3.33 -8.05
CA ARG A 15 -9.27 -3.07 -8.61
C ARG A 15 -10.14 -2.14 -7.77
N ARG A 16 -10.00 -2.17 -6.43
CA ARG A 16 -10.77 -1.33 -5.51
C ARG A 16 -10.34 0.14 -5.50
N LEU A 17 -9.20 0.47 -6.08
CA LEU A 17 -8.66 1.83 -6.17
C LEU A 17 -8.82 2.40 -7.60
N PHE A 18 -9.58 1.71 -8.48
CA PHE A 18 -9.99 2.26 -9.77
C PHE A 18 -10.76 3.58 -9.55
N PRO A 19 -10.58 4.62 -10.40
CA PRO A 19 -9.87 4.63 -11.68
C PRO A 19 -8.35 4.88 -11.60
N LEU A 20 -7.81 5.22 -10.45
CA LEU A 20 -6.39 5.57 -10.29
C LEU A 20 -5.45 4.43 -10.71
N THR A 21 -5.87 3.18 -10.49
CA THR A 21 -5.10 1.98 -10.87
C THR A 21 -5.19 1.60 -12.33
N ALA A 22 -5.98 2.29 -13.14
CA ALA A 22 -5.87 2.20 -14.60
C ALA A 22 -4.64 2.95 -15.13
N LEU A 23 -4.14 3.94 -14.41
CA LEU A 23 -3.02 4.79 -14.83
C LEU A 23 -1.68 4.32 -14.26
N ARG A 24 -1.67 3.77 -13.04
CA ARG A 24 -0.48 3.30 -12.34
C ARG A 24 -0.80 2.08 -11.51
N ALA A 25 0.13 1.15 -11.38
CA ALA A 25 0.02 0.07 -10.40
C ALA A 25 -0.19 0.64 -9.00
N LYS A 26 -1.00 0.00 -8.17
CA LYS A 26 -1.32 0.50 -6.82
C LYS A 26 -0.08 0.84 -5.98
N PRO A 27 1.02 0.05 -5.98
CA PRO A 27 2.23 0.37 -5.25
C PRO A 27 2.95 1.64 -5.75
N SER A 28 2.73 2.04 -7.01
CA SER A 28 3.37 3.22 -7.62
C SER A 28 2.50 4.49 -7.57
N ILE A 29 1.30 4.41 -6.97
CA ILE A 29 0.46 5.59 -6.75
C ILE A 29 1.16 6.55 -5.77
N PRO A 30 1.18 7.87 -6.05
CA PRO A 30 1.82 8.82 -5.17
C PRO A 30 1.05 8.96 -3.84
N PHE A 31 1.78 8.83 -2.75
CA PHE A 31 1.31 9.11 -1.39
C PHE A 31 2.26 10.17 -0.80
N LEU A 32 1.74 11.36 -0.52
CA LEU A 32 2.56 12.54 -0.19
C LEU A 32 3.71 12.76 -1.20
N ASN A 33 3.37 12.76 -2.48
CA ASN A 33 4.28 12.96 -3.62
C ASN A 33 5.41 11.91 -3.78
N ARG A 34 5.32 10.77 -3.08
CA ARG A 34 6.23 9.63 -3.22
C ARG A 34 5.45 8.38 -3.60
N PRO A 35 5.95 7.51 -4.48
CA PRO A 35 5.31 6.21 -4.73
C PRO A 35 5.07 5.44 -3.43
N LEU A 36 3.88 4.87 -3.24
CA LEU A 36 3.49 4.22 -1.98
C LEU A 36 4.46 3.09 -1.57
N LEU A 37 4.95 2.32 -2.53
CA LEU A 37 5.91 1.24 -2.25
C LEU A 37 7.25 1.75 -1.69
N ARG A 38 7.62 3.04 -1.91
CA ARG A 38 8.87 3.59 -1.36
C ARG A 38 8.90 3.56 0.16
N TYR A 39 7.76 3.66 0.81
CA TYR A 39 7.66 3.54 2.27
C TYR A 39 7.99 2.12 2.74
N SER A 40 7.58 1.09 1.98
CA SER A 40 8.00 -0.30 2.25
C SER A 40 9.50 -0.51 1.99
N LEU A 41 10.05 0.11 0.95
CA LEU A 41 11.50 0.05 0.68
C LEU A 41 12.30 0.74 1.79
N ASP A 42 11.89 1.94 2.22
CA ASP A 42 12.56 2.67 3.30
C ASP A 42 12.55 1.88 4.61
N LEU A 43 11.44 1.21 4.92
CA LEU A 43 11.32 0.34 6.08
C LEU A 43 12.36 -0.80 6.06
N LEU A 44 12.52 -1.45 4.90
CA LEU A 44 13.49 -2.53 4.72
C LEU A 44 14.94 -2.01 4.76
N GLU A 45 15.21 -0.89 4.08
CA GLU A 45 16.55 -0.27 4.04
C GLU A 45 17.02 0.18 5.43
N GLN A 46 16.15 0.81 6.21
CA GLN A 46 16.43 1.25 7.59
C GLN A 46 16.79 0.09 8.52
N SER A 47 16.33 -1.12 8.19
CA SER A 47 16.64 -2.34 8.95
C SER A 47 17.89 -3.07 8.43
N GLY A 48 18.69 -2.42 7.57
CA GLY A 48 19.95 -2.95 7.03
C GLY A 48 19.78 -3.98 5.90
N ILE A 49 18.56 -4.13 5.36
CA ILE A 49 18.29 -5.06 4.26
C ILE A 49 18.71 -4.39 2.94
N SER A 50 19.63 -5.01 2.21
CA SER A 50 20.24 -4.43 1.00
C SER A 50 19.77 -5.07 -0.31
N LEU A 51 19.17 -6.26 -0.27
CA LEU A 51 18.62 -6.96 -1.43
C LEU A 51 17.12 -7.14 -1.29
N ILE A 52 16.37 -6.64 -2.26
CA ILE A 52 14.91 -6.64 -2.27
C ILE A 52 14.37 -7.34 -3.51
N HIS A 53 13.43 -8.23 -3.30
CA HIS A 53 12.62 -8.86 -4.35
C HIS A 53 11.34 -8.06 -4.56
N VAL A 54 10.94 -7.85 -5.82
CA VAL A 54 9.69 -7.16 -6.18
C VAL A 54 8.97 -7.98 -7.23
N ASN A 55 7.78 -8.50 -6.92
CA ASN A 55 6.96 -9.18 -7.91
C ASN A 55 6.16 -8.19 -8.76
N LEU A 56 6.02 -8.50 -10.04
CA LEU A 56 5.44 -7.61 -11.05
C LEU A 56 4.36 -8.33 -11.85
N HIS A 57 3.23 -7.67 -12.10
CA HIS A 57 2.20 -8.14 -13.03
C HIS A 57 1.47 -6.95 -13.66
N HIS A 58 0.58 -6.29 -12.90
CA HIS A 58 -0.22 -5.17 -13.39
C HIS A 58 0.62 -3.89 -13.52
N LEU A 59 0.64 -3.29 -14.72
CA LEU A 59 1.40 -2.07 -15.05
C LEU A 59 2.85 -2.09 -14.52
N PRO A 60 3.65 -3.12 -14.88
CA PRO A 60 4.96 -3.37 -14.28
C PRO A 60 5.93 -2.21 -14.43
N GLU A 61 5.87 -1.46 -15.53
CA GLU A 61 6.76 -0.33 -15.76
C GLU A 61 6.55 0.80 -14.76
N SER A 62 5.31 1.03 -14.31
CA SER A 62 5.03 2.02 -13.26
C SER A 62 5.66 1.62 -11.91
N VAL A 63 5.79 0.32 -11.63
CA VAL A 63 6.48 -0.20 -10.44
C VAL A 63 8.00 -0.06 -10.59
N ARG A 64 8.56 -0.42 -11.77
CA ARG A 64 10.00 -0.25 -12.06
C ARG A 64 10.45 1.20 -11.90
N GLU A 65 9.68 2.14 -12.46
CA GLU A 65 9.95 3.57 -12.32
C GLU A 65 9.91 4.02 -10.86
N ALA A 66 8.94 3.53 -10.08
CA ALA A 66 8.80 3.87 -8.68
C ALA A 66 9.99 3.42 -7.79
N VAL A 67 10.72 2.37 -8.19
CA VAL A 67 11.90 1.88 -7.47
C VAL A 67 13.23 2.38 -8.04
N ARG A 68 13.24 3.03 -9.20
CA ARG A 68 14.45 3.42 -9.95
C ARG A 68 15.48 4.19 -9.11
N THR A 69 15.05 4.98 -8.16
CA THR A 69 15.92 5.77 -7.26
C THR A 69 16.32 5.02 -5.98
N SER A 70 16.04 3.72 -5.88
CA SER A 70 16.47 2.93 -4.72
C SER A 70 17.99 2.75 -4.72
N ARG A 71 18.58 2.79 -3.52
CA ARG A 71 20.00 2.46 -3.31
C ARG A 71 20.23 0.96 -3.08
N MET A 72 19.16 0.22 -2.80
CA MET A 72 19.18 -1.22 -2.60
C MET A 72 19.27 -1.96 -3.94
N ALA A 73 19.83 -3.15 -3.93
CA ALA A 73 19.75 -4.06 -5.07
C ALA A 73 18.31 -4.58 -5.22
N ILE A 74 17.73 -4.41 -6.40
CA ILE A 74 16.37 -4.84 -6.68
C ILE A 74 16.38 -6.00 -7.67
N ARG A 75 15.73 -7.11 -7.30
CA ARG A 75 15.44 -8.24 -8.19
C ARG A 75 13.96 -8.27 -8.51
N TYR A 76 13.63 -8.29 -9.81
CA TYR A 76 12.25 -8.31 -10.29
C TYR A 76 11.81 -9.72 -10.66
N TRP A 77 10.57 -10.05 -10.27
CA TRP A 77 9.92 -11.34 -10.51
C TRP A 77 8.61 -11.11 -11.28
N PRO A 78 8.66 -11.08 -12.64
CA PRO A 78 7.46 -10.98 -13.45
C PRO A 78 6.59 -12.22 -13.27
N GLU A 79 5.28 -12.00 -13.05
CA GLU A 79 4.26 -13.01 -12.99
C GLU A 79 3.43 -12.93 -14.28
N GLN A 80 3.34 -14.01 -15.07
CA GLN A 80 2.46 -14.06 -16.23
C GLN A 80 0.99 -14.04 -15.81
N GLU A 81 0.69 -14.79 -14.75
CA GLU A 81 -0.57 -14.77 -14.04
C GLU A 81 -0.30 -14.41 -12.57
N ILE A 82 -1.25 -13.74 -11.92
CA ILE A 82 -1.10 -13.38 -10.50
C ILE A 82 -1.03 -14.65 -9.66
N LEU A 83 0.06 -14.80 -8.90
CA LEU A 83 0.32 -15.95 -8.05
C LEU A 83 -0.26 -15.82 -6.62
N GLY A 84 -0.90 -14.71 -6.29
CA GLY A 84 -1.33 -14.42 -4.92
C GLY A 84 -0.17 -14.01 -4.03
N THR A 85 -0.43 -13.88 -2.71
CA THR A 85 0.61 -13.41 -1.79
C THR A 85 1.64 -14.49 -1.47
N ALA A 86 1.25 -15.73 -1.21
CA ALA A 86 2.17 -16.82 -0.91
C ALA A 86 2.87 -17.34 -2.17
N GLY A 87 2.13 -17.55 -3.26
CA GLY A 87 2.73 -18.00 -4.52
C GLY A 87 3.76 -17.00 -5.08
N GLY A 88 3.50 -15.69 -4.97
CA GLY A 88 4.46 -14.65 -5.33
C GLY A 88 5.74 -14.71 -4.47
N ILE A 89 5.62 -14.97 -3.17
CA ILE A 89 6.75 -15.18 -2.27
C ILE A 89 7.53 -16.42 -2.70
N ALA A 90 6.88 -17.56 -2.88
CA ALA A 90 7.52 -18.81 -3.30
C ALA A 90 8.30 -18.64 -4.62
N ASN A 91 7.69 -17.97 -5.60
CA ASN A 91 8.33 -17.71 -6.90
C ASN A 91 9.61 -16.86 -6.76
N ALA A 92 9.61 -15.82 -5.92
CA ALA A 92 10.79 -14.99 -5.70
C ALA A 92 11.90 -15.72 -4.95
N VAL A 93 11.54 -16.53 -3.94
CA VAL A 93 12.50 -17.14 -3.01
C VAL A 93 13.20 -18.39 -3.59
N LYS A 94 12.66 -19.02 -4.64
CA LYS A 94 13.37 -20.13 -5.35
C LYS A 94 14.84 -19.80 -5.69
N HIS A 95 15.14 -18.53 -5.84
CA HIS A 95 16.46 -18.03 -6.22
C HIS A 95 17.17 -17.26 -5.10
N SER A 96 16.61 -17.23 -3.91
CA SER A 96 17.18 -16.63 -2.71
C SER A 96 17.95 -17.67 -1.90
N GLN A 97 19.03 -17.25 -1.25
CA GLN A 97 19.76 -18.04 -0.27
C GLN A 97 19.56 -17.53 1.16
N ALA A 98 18.65 -16.58 1.35
CA ALA A 98 18.39 -15.99 2.67
C ALA A 98 17.80 -17.02 3.64
N ASP A 99 18.23 -16.95 4.89
CA ASP A 99 17.66 -17.72 6.01
C ASP A 99 16.32 -17.13 6.43
N THR A 100 16.15 -15.83 6.24
CA THR A 100 14.96 -15.06 6.64
C THR A 100 14.55 -14.09 5.56
N LEU A 101 13.27 -14.03 5.27
CA LEU A 101 12.67 -13.07 4.34
C LEU A 101 11.74 -12.10 5.09
N VAL A 102 11.94 -10.80 4.90
CA VAL A 102 11.00 -9.78 5.36
C VAL A 102 10.13 -9.33 4.21
N VAL A 103 8.84 -9.59 4.29
CA VAL A 103 7.88 -9.27 3.25
C VAL A 103 7.02 -8.09 3.66
N SER A 104 6.91 -7.07 2.80
CA SER A 104 6.01 -5.94 2.97
C SER A 104 5.06 -5.80 1.79
N ASN A 105 3.80 -5.51 2.06
CA ASN A 105 2.85 -5.13 1.02
C ASN A 105 3.20 -3.73 0.48
N GLY A 106 3.43 -3.56 -0.82
CA GLY A 106 3.74 -2.27 -1.45
C GLY A 106 2.61 -1.24 -1.46
N LYS A 107 1.58 -1.43 -0.66
CA LYS A 107 0.35 -0.61 -0.59
C LYS A 107 0.09 0.00 0.80
N ILE A 108 1.07 -0.01 1.68
CA ILE A 108 0.96 0.45 3.06
C ILE A 108 1.89 1.64 3.34
N TYR A 109 1.49 2.47 4.29
CA TYR A 109 2.35 3.41 4.99
C TYR A 109 2.44 2.97 6.45
N PHE A 110 3.67 2.81 6.96
CA PHE A 110 3.90 2.31 8.31
C PHE A 110 5.15 2.96 8.92
N GLU A 111 5.02 3.46 10.14
CA GLU A 111 6.10 4.07 10.94
C GLU A 111 6.72 3.01 11.90
N LEU A 112 6.91 1.77 11.41
CA LEU A 112 7.36 0.61 12.19
C LEU A 112 8.86 0.65 12.46
N ASP A 113 9.27 0.35 13.70
CA ASP A 113 10.61 -0.15 13.98
C ASP A 113 10.68 -1.67 13.73
N LEU A 114 11.15 -2.04 12.55
CA LEU A 114 11.26 -3.44 12.13
C LEU A 114 12.29 -4.23 12.97
N THR A 115 13.26 -3.57 13.59
CA THR A 115 14.28 -4.21 14.43
C THR A 115 13.66 -4.99 15.57
N GLN A 116 12.68 -4.41 16.25
CA GLN A 116 11.96 -5.06 17.34
C GLN A 116 11.17 -6.29 16.88
N ALA A 117 10.60 -6.23 15.68
CA ALA A 117 9.88 -7.37 15.11
C ALA A 117 10.84 -8.50 14.73
N LEU A 118 12.02 -8.17 14.16
CA LEU A 118 13.09 -9.14 13.86
C LEU A 118 13.62 -9.81 15.14
N ASP A 119 13.92 -9.02 16.17
CA ASP A 119 14.36 -9.55 17.47
C ASP A 119 13.33 -10.50 18.09
N SER A 120 12.05 -10.15 17.99
CA SER A 120 10.97 -11.02 18.46
C SER A 120 10.90 -12.31 17.65
N HIS A 121 11.05 -12.25 16.33
CA HIS A 121 11.06 -13.39 15.43
C HIS A 121 12.17 -14.39 15.80
N PHE A 122 13.40 -13.92 15.90
CA PHE A 122 14.56 -14.77 16.21
C PHE A 122 14.49 -15.36 17.64
N ARG A 123 14.14 -14.55 18.62
CA ARG A 123 14.02 -14.99 20.02
C ARG A 123 12.99 -16.10 20.20
N ARG A 124 11.87 -16.02 19.45
CA ARG A 124 10.80 -17.03 19.50
C ARG A 124 11.04 -18.20 18.56
N ARG A 125 12.11 -18.17 17.74
CA ARG A 125 12.39 -19.14 16.68
C ARG A 125 11.13 -19.37 15.82
N ALA A 126 10.47 -18.27 15.47
CA ALA A 126 9.21 -18.31 14.74
C ALA A 126 9.45 -18.78 13.30
N TRP A 127 8.50 -19.53 12.75
CA TRP A 127 8.42 -19.77 11.30
C TRP A 127 7.87 -18.56 10.58
N VAL A 128 6.87 -17.94 11.21
CA VAL A 128 6.23 -16.72 10.72
C VAL A 128 6.02 -15.76 11.87
N THR A 129 6.39 -14.51 11.67
CA THR A 129 5.96 -13.40 12.53
C THR A 129 5.14 -12.43 11.69
N LEU A 130 3.85 -12.30 12.03
CA LEU A 130 2.98 -11.28 11.45
C LEU A 130 3.10 -10.00 12.26
N VAL A 131 3.48 -8.89 11.63
CA VAL A 131 3.36 -7.59 12.28
C VAL A 131 1.90 -7.17 12.26
N VAL A 132 1.33 -6.97 13.43
CA VAL A 132 -0.09 -6.65 13.60
C VAL A 132 -0.26 -5.32 14.35
N VAL A 133 -1.35 -4.63 14.07
CA VAL A 133 -1.71 -3.37 14.72
C VAL A 133 -3.05 -3.51 15.45
N PRO A 134 -3.35 -2.69 16.48
CA PRO A 134 -4.62 -2.76 17.18
C PRO A 134 -5.81 -2.61 16.23
N PHE A 135 -6.85 -3.42 16.44
CA PHE A 135 -8.09 -3.36 15.68
C PHE A 135 -8.87 -2.10 16.08
N ARG A 136 -8.86 -1.07 15.23
CA ARG A 136 -9.49 0.23 15.52
C ARG A 136 -10.71 0.54 14.66
N GLU A 137 -10.76 0.00 13.43
CA GLU A 137 -11.81 0.31 12.44
C GLU A 137 -12.27 -0.99 11.75
N GLY A 138 -13.54 -1.05 11.35
CA GLY A 138 -14.09 -2.13 10.54
C GLY A 138 -13.48 -2.21 9.12
N GLY A 139 -13.78 -3.29 8.42
CA GLY A 139 -13.36 -3.54 7.04
C GLY A 139 -12.03 -4.28 6.88
N TYR A 140 -11.48 -4.81 7.98
CA TYR A 140 -10.36 -5.76 7.98
C TYR A 140 -10.77 -7.08 8.61
N ASN A 141 -10.23 -8.19 8.11
CA ASN A 141 -10.34 -9.46 8.79
C ASN A 141 -9.40 -9.48 10.00
N PRO A 142 -9.90 -9.71 11.21
CA PRO A 142 -9.07 -9.76 12.40
C PRO A 142 -8.12 -10.96 12.38
N VAL A 143 -6.94 -10.74 12.97
CA VAL A 143 -5.99 -11.77 13.38
C VAL A 143 -6.11 -11.90 14.88
N TYR A 144 -6.29 -13.11 15.38
CA TYR A 144 -6.41 -13.36 16.81
C TYR A 144 -5.09 -13.88 17.38
N LEU A 145 -4.67 -13.29 18.50
CA LEU A 145 -3.52 -13.72 19.28
C LEU A 145 -3.96 -14.20 20.66
N ASP A 146 -3.33 -15.26 21.16
CA ASP A 146 -3.42 -15.65 22.57
C ASP A 146 -2.55 -14.76 23.48
N GLU A 147 -2.52 -15.07 24.77
CA GLU A 147 -1.75 -14.31 25.78
C GLU A 147 -0.24 -14.41 25.57
N GLU A 148 0.26 -15.48 24.96
CA GLU A 148 1.66 -15.67 24.58
C GLU A 148 2.03 -15.00 23.25
N GLY A 149 1.05 -14.41 22.57
CA GLY A 149 1.20 -13.77 21.26
C GLY A 149 1.29 -14.74 20.09
N ARG A 150 0.83 -16.00 20.24
CA ARG A 150 0.69 -16.92 19.11
C ARG A 150 -0.52 -16.52 18.28
N VAL A 151 -0.41 -16.67 16.97
CA VAL A 151 -1.57 -16.53 16.09
C VAL A 151 -2.45 -17.76 16.25
N THR A 152 -3.71 -17.55 16.61
CA THR A 152 -4.69 -18.62 16.84
C THR A 152 -5.71 -18.76 15.73
N GLY A 153 -5.90 -17.71 14.90
CA GLY A 153 -6.81 -17.75 13.78
C GLY A 153 -7.04 -16.41 13.10
N PHE A 154 -7.84 -16.45 12.04
CA PHE A 154 -8.21 -15.32 11.21
C PHE A 154 -9.73 -15.20 11.05
N GLY A 155 -10.27 -13.99 11.04
CA GLY A 155 -11.70 -13.71 10.84
C GLY A 155 -12.57 -13.98 12.05
N ARG A 156 -12.35 -15.09 12.75
CA ARG A 156 -13.08 -15.49 13.97
C ARG A 156 -12.10 -16.00 15.03
N PRO A 157 -12.39 -15.79 16.32
CA PRO A 157 -11.60 -16.40 17.38
C PRO A 157 -11.68 -17.93 17.29
N ALA A 158 -10.56 -18.60 17.55
CA ALA A 158 -10.56 -20.06 17.60
C ALA A 158 -11.30 -20.56 18.86
N PRO A 159 -12.25 -21.48 18.76
CA PRO A 159 -12.83 -22.12 19.93
C PRO A 159 -11.71 -22.81 20.72
N ASP A 160 -11.85 -22.90 22.02
CA ASP A 160 -10.95 -23.64 22.92
C ASP A 160 -9.50 -23.11 23.05
N LYS A 161 -9.21 -21.89 22.58
CA LYS A 161 -7.87 -21.24 22.70
C LYS A 161 -7.78 -20.18 23.81
N GLY A 162 -8.68 -20.20 24.78
CA GLY A 162 -8.70 -19.26 25.90
C GLY A 162 -8.98 -17.82 25.44
N LYS A 163 -8.43 -16.85 26.20
CA LYS A 163 -8.61 -15.43 25.91
C LYS A 163 -7.79 -15.03 24.68
N GLN A 164 -8.45 -14.44 23.69
CA GLN A 164 -7.85 -14.01 22.43
C GLN A 164 -8.17 -12.55 22.16
N HIS A 165 -7.20 -11.84 21.59
CA HIS A 165 -7.35 -10.43 21.26
C HIS A 165 -7.30 -10.23 19.73
N PRO A 166 -8.23 -9.44 19.15
CA PRO A 166 -8.23 -9.14 17.73
C PRO A 166 -7.24 -8.03 17.38
N TYR A 167 -6.52 -8.24 16.29
CA TYR A 167 -5.61 -7.28 15.66
C TYR A 167 -5.85 -7.22 14.16
N VAL A 168 -5.21 -6.28 13.49
CA VAL A 168 -5.18 -6.20 12.02
C VAL A 168 -3.79 -6.60 11.52
N PHE A 169 -3.71 -7.48 10.54
CA PHE A 169 -2.46 -7.76 9.84
C PHE A 169 -2.03 -6.53 9.04
N SER A 170 -0.88 -5.97 9.39
CA SER A 170 -0.38 -4.73 8.76
C SER A 170 0.04 -4.89 7.30
N GLY A 171 0.30 -6.12 6.87
CA GLY A 171 0.92 -6.43 5.58
C GLY A 171 2.45 -6.52 5.64
N VAL A 172 3.04 -6.49 6.84
CA VAL A 172 4.46 -6.80 7.07
C VAL A 172 4.57 -8.14 7.79
N GLN A 173 5.41 -9.04 7.26
CA GLN A 173 5.66 -10.36 7.85
C GLN A 173 7.14 -10.75 7.73
N ILE A 174 7.61 -11.50 8.71
CA ILE A 174 8.95 -12.05 8.74
C ILE A 174 8.84 -13.57 8.66
N LEU A 175 9.54 -14.15 7.71
CA LEU A 175 9.40 -15.55 7.31
C LEU A 175 10.75 -16.26 7.46
N ASP A 176 10.79 -17.33 8.24
CA ASP A 176 11.92 -18.27 8.25
C ASP A 176 11.91 -19.07 6.94
N ARG A 177 13.06 -19.46 6.45
CA ARG A 177 13.22 -20.27 5.23
C ARG A 177 12.38 -21.54 5.25
N LYS A 178 12.30 -22.21 6.41
CA LYS A 178 11.45 -23.41 6.57
C LYS A 178 9.99 -23.20 6.23
N TYR A 179 9.47 -22.01 6.50
CA TYR A 179 8.11 -21.67 6.07
C TYR A 179 8.05 -21.55 4.54
N VAL A 180 8.99 -20.81 3.95
CA VAL A 180 8.94 -20.50 2.51
C VAL A 180 9.08 -21.74 1.65
N GLU A 181 9.95 -22.66 2.05
CA GLU A 181 10.15 -23.95 1.36
C GLU A 181 8.90 -24.86 1.36
N ASN A 182 7.96 -24.60 2.24
CA ASN A 182 6.69 -25.34 2.33
C ASN A 182 5.51 -24.65 1.60
N ILE A 183 5.74 -23.51 0.93
CA ILE A 183 4.70 -22.87 0.12
C ILE A 183 4.59 -23.64 -1.22
N PRO A 184 3.38 -24.11 -1.59
CA PRO A 184 3.17 -24.80 -2.85
C PRO A 184 3.39 -23.86 -4.04
N GLU A 185 3.75 -24.44 -5.19
CA GLU A 185 3.81 -23.69 -6.44
C GLU A 185 2.43 -23.27 -6.94
N GLY A 186 2.39 -22.14 -7.66
CA GLY A 186 1.16 -21.61 -8.25
C GLY A 186 0.45 -20.60 -7.36
N PHE A 187 -0.84 -20.39 -7.64
CA PHE A 187 -1.64 -19.40 -6.92
C PHE A 187 -1.92 -19.84 -5.48
N SER A 188 -1.52 -19.01 -4.51
CA SER A 188 -1.90 -19.17 -3.11
C SER A 188 -1.84 -17.86 -2.34
N ASP A 189 -2.72 -17.72 -1.33
CA ASP A 189 -2.74 -16.57 -0.41
C ASP A 189 -2.19 -16.98 0.96
N THR A 190 -1.29 -16.17 1.50
CA THR A 190 -0.65 -16.43 2.79
C THR A 190 -1.65 -16.66 3.91
N VAL A 191 -2.63 -15.75 4.04
CA VAL A 191 -3.57 -15.75 5.17
C VAL A 191 -4.70 -16.75 5.00
N LYS A 192 -5.15 -16.97 3.76
CA LYS A 192 -6.30 -17.84 3.47
C LYS A 192 -5.93 -19.30 3.30
N ASP A 193 -4.82 -19.54 2.57
CA ASP A 193 -4.52 -20.88 2.09
C ASP A 193 -3.40 -21.56 2.89
N ILE A 194 -2.40 -20.80 3.38
CA ILE A 194 -1.21 -21.41 3.98
C ILE A 194 -1.24 -21.37 5.51
N LEU A 195 -1.41 -20.18 6.11
CA LEU A 195 -1.29 -20.02 7.56
C LEU A 195 -2.30 -20.84 8.38
N PRO A 196 -3.56 -21.04 7.97
CA PRO A 196 -4.50 -21.86 8.76
C PRO A 196 -4.00 -23.27 9.01
N GLY A 197 -3.55 -23.98 7.98
CA GLY A 197 -3.01 -25.33 8.11
C GLY A 197 -1.75 -25.42 8.98
N LEU A 198 -0.92 -24.38 8.96
CA LEU A 198 0.26 -24.30 9.82
C LEU A 198 -0.11 -24.04 11.28
N ILE A 199 -1.13 -23.25 11.56
CA ILE A 199 -1.66 -23.01 12.91
C ILE A 199 -2.25 -24.34 13.46
N GLU A 200 -3.04 -25.05 12.68
CA GLU A 200 -3.62 -26.36 13.05
C GLU A 200 -2.53 -27.39 13.35
N SER A 201 -1.45 -27.40 12.60
CA SER A 201 -0.30 -28.29 12.84
C SER A 201 0.64 -27.83 13.95
N GLY A 202 0.29 -26.77 14.70
CA GLY A 202 1.04 -26.28 15.85
C GLY A 202 2.38 -25.61 15.52
N ARG A 203 2.58 -25.18 14.28
CA ARG A 203 3.81 -24.49 13.89
C ARG A 203 3.96 -23.14 14.63
N PRO A 204 5.20 -22.67 14.89
CA PRO A 204 5.44 -21.46 15.67
C PRO A 204 5.14 -20.19 14.85
N ILE A 205 3.89 -19.75 14.84
CA ILE A 205 3.42 -18.54 14.21
C ILE A 205 3.04 -17.53 15.28
N TYR A 206 3.65 -16.34 15.22
CA TYR A 206 3.46 -15.31 16.23
C TYR A 206 3.03 -13.98 15.63
N GLY A 207 2.34 -13.18 16.44
CA GLY A 207 2.09 -11.76 16.18
C GLY A 207 3.14 -10.90 16.88
N HIS A 208 3.68 -9.92 16.18
CA HIS A 208 4.38 -8.78 16.77
C HIS A 208 3.45 -7.58 16.77
N VAL A 209 3.02 -7.13 17.94
CA VAL A 209 2.07 -6.01 18.05
C VAL A 209 2.82 -4.69 18.01
N SER A 210 2.64 -3.92 16.94
CA SER A 210 3.09 -2.53 16.86
C SER A 210 1.92 -1.58 17.16
N ARG A 211 2.25 -0.49 17.86
CA ARG A 211 1.33 0.62 18.13
C ARG A 211 1.62 1.86 17.29
N ASP A 212 2.62 1.76 16.42
CA ASP A 212 3.02 2.82 15.51
C ASP A 212 1.92 3.12 14.49
N TYR A 213 2.00 4.29 13.88
CA TYR A 213 1.00 4.68 12.90
C TYR A 213 1.10 3.81 11.64
N TRP A 214 -0.01 3.23 11.28
CA TRP A 214 -0.18 2.40 10.09
C TRP A 214 -1.44 2.77 9.32
N CYS A 215 -1.36 2.76 8.00
CA CYS A 215 -2.54 2.85 7.14
C CYS A 215 -2.36 2.09 5.83
N GLU A 216 -3.49 1.68 5.25
CA GLU A 216 -3.59 1.05 3.94
C GLU A 216 -4.43 1.91 2.99
N CYS A 217 -3.95 2.09 1.76
CA CYS A 217 -4.61 2.86 0.71
C CYS A 217 -5.31 1.92 -0.29
N SER A 218 -6.47 1.36 0.06
CA SER A 218 -7.15 0.36 -0.77
C SER A 218 -8.41 0.85 -1.48
N LEU A 219 -8.96 1.98 -1.05
CA LEU A 219 -10.15 2.62 -1.61
C LEU A 219 -9.84 4.10 -1.87
N PRO A 220 -10.44 4.75 -2.88
CA PRO A 220 -10.17 6.16 -3.20
C PRO A 220 -10.35 7.10 -2.02
N GLN A 221 -11.47 7.01 -1.31
CA GLN A 221 -11.74 7.81 -0.11
C GLN A 221 -10.70 7.59 0.98
N ARG A 222 -10.33 6.31 1.20
CA ARG A 222 -9.30 5.96 2.19
C ARG A 222 -7.94 6.50 1.78
N TYR A 223 -7.62 6.45 0.48
CA TYR A 223 -6.41 7.05 -0.07
C TYR A 223 -6.35 8.56 0.19
N LEU A 224 -7.41 9.30 -0.15
CA LEU A 224 -7.50 10.74 0.13
C LEU A 224 -7.36 11.01 1.64
N ARG A 225 -8.25 10.42 2.44
CA ARG A 225 -8.28 10.63 3.90
C ARG A 225 -6.92 10.33 4.55
N ARG A 226 -6.29 9.18 4.23
CA ARG A 226 -5.02 8.79 4.85
C ARG A 226 -3.84 9.64 4.39
N SER A 227 -3.84 10.11 3.14
CA SER A 227 -2.83 11.07 2.68
C SER A 227 -2.88 12.37 3.46
N LEU A 228 -4.08 12.91 3.67
CA LEU A 228 -4.28 14.16 4.40
C LEU A 228 -4.04 14.00 5.92
N GLU A 229 -4.41 12.86 6.49
CA GLU A 229 -4.11 12.53 7.88
C GLU A 229 -2.59 12.50 8.13
N VAL A 230 -1.82 11.84 7.26
CA VAL A 230 -0.35 11.80 7.39
C VAL A 230 0.27 13.18 7.10
N LEU A 231 -0.29 13.97 6.19
CA LEU A 231 0.12 15.35 5.97
C LEU A 231 0.01 16.17 7.28
N GLY A 232 -1.16 16.13 7.92
CA GLY A 232 -1.41 16.81 9.20
C GLY A 232 -0.53 16.29 10.34
N ARG A 233 -0.28 14.99 10.43
CA ARG A 233 0.67 14.39 11.40
C ARG A 233 2.10 14.91 11.24
N ARG A 234 2.49 15.31 10.03
CA ARG A 234 3.79 15.96 9.76
C ARG A 234 3.79 17.47 10.08
N GLY A 235 2.69 18.00 10.62
CA GLY A 235 2.54 19.44 10.91
C GLY A 235 2.38 20.30 9.66
N LEU A 236 1.98 19.70 8.53
CA LEU A 236 1.79 20.39 7.26
C LEU A 236 0.30 20.53 6.93
N ASP A 237 -0.09 21.68 6.41
CA ASP A 237 -1.43 21.89 5.83
C ASP A 237 -1.40 21.76 4.30
N THR A 238 -0.28 22.07 3.69
CA THR A 238 -0.07 21.91 2.25
C THR A 238 1.29 21.31 1.93
N LEU A 239 1.38 20.59 0.83
CA LEU A 239 2.62 20.06 0.26
C LEU A 239 2.64 20.33 -1.24
N GLY A 240 3.66 21.01 -1.75
CA GLY A 240 3.83 21.34 -3.16
C GLY A 240 3.49 22.82 -3.48
N PRO A 241 3.53 23.21 -4.76
CA PRO A 241 3.31 24.58 -5.20
C PRO A 241 1.84 25.00 -5.03
N MET A 242 1.65 26.27 -4.66
CA MET A 242 0.33 26.91 -4.64
C MET A 242 0.35 28.14 -5.56
N GLY A 243 -0.76 28.39 -6.25
CA GLY A 243 -0.92 29.56 -7.13
C GLY A 243 -0.99 30.86 -6.35
N GLU A 244 -0.74 31.98 -7.05
CA GLU A 244 -0.89 33.31 -6.47
C GLU A 244 -2.33 33.54 -5.98
N ALA A 245 -2.48 34.09 -4.75
CA ALA A 245 -3.78 34.29 -4.09
C ALA A 245 -4.65 33.02 -4.00
N ALA A 246 -4.11 31.82 -4.18
CA ALA A 246 -4.82 30.58 -3.92
C ALA A 246 -4.99 30.38 -2.40
N ARG A 247 -6.18 29.93 -1.99
CA ARG A 247 -6.44 29.48 -0.62
C ARG A 247 -6.49 27.95 -0.61
N ALA A 248 -5.59 27.34 0.13
CA ALA A 248 -5.44 25.91 0.19
C ALA A 248 -5.47 25.43 1.64
N ARG A 249 -6.18 24.34 1.89
CA ARG A 249 -6.24 23.64 3.17
C ARG A 249 -6.21 22.14 2.93
N ALA A 250 -5.32 21.44 3.62
CA ALA A 250 -5.15 19.99 3.48
C ALA A 250 -4.95 19.58 2.00
N VAL A 251 -3.90 20.11 1.35
CA VAL A 251 -3.62 19.89 -0.07
C VAL A 251 -2.26 19.26 -0.29
N VAL A 252 -2.23 18.20 -1.09
CA VAL A 252 -1.00 17.58 -1.62
C VAL A 252 -0.95 17.81 -3.12
N ALA A 253 -0.02 18.64 -3.60
CA ALA A 253 0.22 18.85 -5.01
C ALA A 253 1.64 18.39 -5.38
N ALA A 254 1.80 17.71 -6.51
CA ALA A 254 3.11 17.35 -7.03
C ALA A 254 3.92 18.62 -7.36
N SER A 255 5.25 18.53 -7.33
CA SER A 255 6.14 19.67 -7.53
C SER A 255 6.00 20.35 -8.89
N ASP A 256 5.52 19.64 -9.89
CA ASP A 256 5.27 20.08 -11.26
C ASP A 256 3.78 20.42 -11.53
N ALA A 257 2.92 20.32 -10.52
CA ALA A 257 1.53 20.76 -10.62
C ALA A 257 1.47 22.29 -10.77
N ARG A 258 0.57 22.77 -11.61
CA ARG A 258 0.36 24.21 -11.86
C ARG A 258 -1.03 24.62 -11.41
N ILE A 259 -1.10 25.51 -10.44
CA ILE A 259 -2.35 25.99 -9.85
C ILE A 259 -2.51 27.47 -10.23
N GLY A 260 -3.58 27.79 -10.94
CA GLY A 260 -3.91 29.15 -11.35
C GLY A 260 -4.24 30.06 -10.16
N SER A 261 -4.20 31.37 -10.39
CA SER A 261 -4.48 32.37 -9.35
C SER A 261 -5.94 32.32 -8.87
N GLY A 262 -6.16 32.67 -7.60
CA GLY A 262 -7.49 32.83 -7.00
C GLY A 262 -8.25 31.51 -6.81
N CYS A 263 -7.59 30.34 -6.85
CA CYS A 263 -8.21 29.05 -6.60
C CYS A 263 -8.53 28.85 -5.11
N LEU A 264 -9.61 28.09 -4.85
CA LEU A 264 -9.97 27.57 -3.54
C LEU A 264 -9.80 26.04 -3.56
N LEU A 265 -8.90 25.52 -2.73
CA LEU A 265 -8.57 24.09 -2.70
C LEU A 265 -8.73 23.58 -1.27
N GLN A 266 -9.57 22.59 -1.07
CA GLN A 266 -9.76 21.95 0.22
C GLN A 266 -9.72 20.43 0.08
N GLU A 267 -8.87 19.78 0.87
CA GLU A 267 -8.75 18.32 0.90
C GLU A 267 -8.48 17.71 -0.48
N CYS A 268 -7.46 18.21 -1.18
CA CYS A 268 -7.15 17.80 -2.54
C CYS A 268 -5.82 17.08 -2.68
N ILE A 269 -5.74 16.14 -3.63
CA ILE A 269 -4.50 15.53 -4.09
C ILE A 269 -4.37 15.78 -5.60
N LEU A 270 -3.30 16.46 -5.99
CA LEU A 270 -3.00 16.79 -7.38
C LEU A 270 -1.70 16.07 -7.77
N TRP A 271 -1.81 15.08 -8.68
CA TRP A 271 -0.66 14.32 -9.13
C TRP A 271 0.21 15.14 -10.10
N SER A 272 1.27 14.50 -10.60
CA SER A 272 2.22 15.07 -11.56
C SER A 272 1.53 15.62 -12.82
N ASP A 273 2.04 16.75 -13.32
CA ASP A 273 1.54 17.42 -14.54
C ASP A 273 0.04 17.81 -14.49
N VAL A 274 -0.54 17.98 -13.32
CA VAL A 274 -1.91 18.53 -13.19
C VAL A 274 -1.88 20.04 -13.39
N GLN A 275 -2.83 20.56 -14.19
CA GLN A 275 -3.01 22.01 -14.40
C GLN A 275 -4.43 22.39 -13.97
N VAL A 276 -4.50 23.29 -13.00
CA VAL A 276 -5.75 23.87 -12.49
C VAL A 276 -5.84 25.32 -13.00
N GLY A 277 -6.87 25.62 -13.77
CA GLY A 277 -7.15 26.96 -14.29
C GLY A 277 -7.40 27.98 -13.17
N ARG A 278 -7.47 29.28 -13.51
CA ARG A 278 -7.73 30.35 -12.52
C ARG A 278 -9.12 30.24 -11.91
N GLY A 279 -9.27 30.61 -10.65
CA GLY A 279 -10.55 30.75 -9.97
C GLY A 279 -11.32 29.43 -9.78
N CYS A 280 -10.64 28.28 -9.84
CA CYS A 280 -11.26 26.98 -9.57
C CYS A 280 -11.62 26.83 -8.08
N ASN A 281 -12.71 26.09 -7.82
CA ASN A 281 -13.11 25.68 -6.46
C ASN A 281 -13.15 24.15 -6.41
N LEU A 282 -12.21 23.55 -5.68
CA LEU A 282 -12.03 22.10 -5.58
C LEU A 282 -12.11 21.66 -4.13
N GLU A 283 -13.02 20.72 -3.83
CA GLU A 283 -13.21 20.18 -2.50
C GLU A 283 -13.25 18.66 -2.55
N ARG A 284 -12.37 17.99 -1.79
CA ARG A 284 -12.21 16.52 -1.79
C ARG A 284 -12.01 15.94 -3.20
N VAL A 285 -11.03 16.51 -3.91
CA VAL A 285 -10.71 16.13 -5.29
C VAL A 285 -9.37 15.41 -5.37
N VAL A 286 -9.33 14.29 -6.08
CA VAL A 286 -8.10 13.61 -6.49
C VAL A 286 -7.95 13.78 -8.00
N ALA A 287 -7.01 14.60 -8.45
CA ALA A 287 -6.69 14.76 -9.86
C ALA A 287 -5.45 13.94 -10.23
N ALA A 288 -5.61 13.00 -11.15
CA ALA A 288 -4.54 12.12 -11.61
C ALA A 288 -3.58 12.82 -12.58
N CYS A 289 -2.47 12.16 -12.94
CA CYS A 289 -1.44 12.72 -13.82
C CYS A 289 -2.06 13.28 -15.13
N GLY A 290 -1.59 14.45 -15.54
CA GLY A 290 -1.94 15.03 -16.84
C GLY A 290 -3.31 15.68 -16.93
N VAL A 291 -4.09 15.72 -15.86
CA VAL A 291 -5.41 16.39 -15.81
C VAL A 291 -5.28 17.88 -16.06
N ARG A 292 -6.18 18.44 -16.87
CA ARG A 292 -6.29 19.86 -17.20
C ARG A 292 -7.69 20.34 -16.80
N LEU A 293 -7.80 21.18 -15.77
CA LEU A 293 -9.07 21.78 -15.35
C LEU A 293 -9.20 23.20 -15.91
N ALA A 294 -10.28 23.47 -16.62
CA ALA A 294 -10.58 24.79 -17.15
C ALA A 294 -10.73 25.84 -16.04
N ALA A 295 -10.53 27.12 -16.38
CA ALA A 295 -10.73 28.21 -15.43
C ALA A 295 -12.17 28.22 -14.89
N GLY A 296 -12.33 28.48 -13.58
CA GLY A 296 -13.62 28.52 -12.92
C GLY A 296 -14.27 27.16 -12.65
N SER A 297 -13.57 26.04 -12.90
CA SER A 297 -14.09 24.69 -12.60
C SER A 297 -14.51 24.57 -11.13
N ARG A 298 -15.65 23.91 -10.89
CA ARG A 298 -16.17 23.62 -9.54
C ARG A 298 -16.39 22.12 -9.42
N LEU A 299 -15.62 21.47 -8.55
CA LEU A 299 -15.66 20.01 -8.38
C LEU A 299 -15.64 19.68 -6.89
N SER A 300 -16.46 18.71 -6.49
CA SER A 300 -16.41 18.16 -5.14
C SER A 300 -16.67 16.64 -5.14
N ASP A 301 -16.02 15.94 -4.21
CA ASP A 301 -16.17 14.49 -3.98
C ASP A 301 -15.88 13.63 -5.22
N VAL A 302 -14.86 13.99 -5.99
CA VAL A 302 -14.57 13.32 -7.26
C VAL A 302 -13.10 12.95 -7.43
N ILE A 303 -12.89 11.96 -8.30
CA ILE A 303 -11.61 11.68 -8.90
C ILE A 303 -11.67 12.18 -10.34
N VAL A 304 -10.63 12.85 -10.79
CA VAL A 304 -10.47 13.29 -12.16
C VAL A 304 -9.29 12.58 -12.79
N THR A 305 -9.53 11.94 -13.93
CA THR A 305 -8.48 11.29 -14.74
C THR A 305 -8.46 11.86 -16.13
N PRO A 306 -7.35 11.82 -16.86
CA PRO A 306 -7.42 11.96 -18.31
C PRO A 306 -8.30 10.85 -18.90
N ARG A 307 -8.64 10.94 -20.17
CA ARG A 307 -9.41 9.90 -20.84
C ARG A 307 -8.67 8.57 -20.78
N LEU A 308 -9.34 7.54 -20.27
CA LEU A 308 -8.84 6.17 -20.22
C LEU A 308 -9.17 5.48 -21.55
N GLU A 309 -8.21 4.75 -22.13
CA GLU A 309 -8.40 4.04 -23.39
C GLU A 309 -9.36 2.87 -23.23
N GLU A 310 -9.27 2.16 -22.10
CA GLU A 310 -10.11 1.01 -21.79
C GLU A 310 -10.79 1.17 -20.43
N LEU A 311 -12.06 0.83 -20.37
CA LEU A 311 -12.84 0.81 -19.13
C LEU A 311 -13.17 -0.62 -18.73
N PRO A 312 -12.98 -1.01 -17.47
CA PRO A 312 -13.45 -2.31 -16.99
C PRO A 312 -14.97 -2.44 -17.17
N PRO A 313 -15.48 -3.66 -17.41
CA PRO A 313 -16.92 -3.92 -17.56
C PRO A 313 -17.72 -3.32 -16.38
N GLY A 314 -18.79 -2.59 -16.72
CA GLY A 314 -19.69 -1.96 -15.73
C GLY A 314 -19.16 -0.67 -15.08
N ARG A 315 -17.96 -0.23 -15.39
CA ARG A 315 -17.42 1.04 -14.92
C ARG A 315 -17.71 2.16 -15.91
N ARG A 316 -18.32 3.25 -15.44
CA ARG A 316 -18.60 4.46 -16.25
C ARG A 316 -18.26 5.70 -15.45
N PRO A 317 -17.64 6.74 -16.05
CA PRO A 317 -17.48 8.03 -15.39
C PRO A 317 -18.86 8.69 -15.18
N LEU A 318 -18.93 9.61 -14.22
CA LEU A 318 -20.10 10.47 -14.01
C LEU A 318 -20.26 11.41 -15.20
N GLN A 319 -19.14 11.90 -15.73
CA GLN A 319 -19.09 12.89 -16.78
C GLN A 319 -17.75 12.82 -17.52
N GLU A 320 -17.75 13.19 -18.81
CA GLU A 320 -16.56 13.47 -19.60
C GLU A 320 -16.57 14.95 -19.98
N VAL A 321 -15.51 15.69 -19.62
CA VAL A 321 -15.41 17.15 -19.87
C VAL A 321 -13.96 17.50 -20.19
N ASP A 322 -13.76 18.25 -21.28
CA ASP A 322 -12.45 18.80 -21.69
C ASP A 322 -11.32 17.74 -21.72
N GLY A 323 -11.65 16.53 -22.21
CA GLY A 323 -10.70 15.42 -22.29
C GLY A 323 -10.41 14.71 -20.96
N ASN A 324 -11.14 15.07 -19.90
CA ASN A 324 -11.07 14.39 -18.60
C ASN A 324 -12.31 13.53 -18.36
N MET A 325 -12.13 12.49 -17.57
CA MET A 325 -13.19 11.66 -16.99
C MET A 325 -13.35 11.97 -15.50
N ILE A 326 -14.58 12.24 -15.08
CA ILE A 326 -14.93 12.52 -13.68
C ILE A 326 -15.60 11.30 -13.07
N TRP A 327 -15.09 10.83 -11.95
CA TRP A 327 -15.55 9.64 -11.24
C TRP A 327 -15.98 9.99 -9.82
N PRO A 328 -16.92 9.26 -9.22
CA PRO A 328 -17.23 9.47 -7.82
C PRO A 328 -16.00 9.12 -6.95
N LEU A 329 -15.76 9.90 -5.91
CA LEU A 329 -14.75 9.58 -4.91
C LEU A 329 -15.20 8.37 -4.07
N GLU A 330 -16.49 8.25 -3.84
CA GLU A 330 -17.14 7.13 -3.17
C GLU A 330 -17.63 6.09 -4.20
N THR A 331 -17.13 4.87 -4.10
CA THR A 331 -17.55 3.73 -4.94
C THR A 331 -18.05 2.57 -4.09
#